data_7b49ca7e155865f33d83351115e44fe3
#
_entry.id   7b49ca7e155865f33d83351115e44fe3
#
_cell.length_a   1.000
_cell.length_b   1.000
_cell.length_c   1.000
_cell.angle_alpha   90.00
_cell.angle_beta   90.00
_cell.angle_gamma   90.00
#
_symmetry.space_group_name_H-M   'P 1'
#
loop_
_entity.id
_entity.type
_entity.pdbx_description
1 polymer ?
#
loop_
_entity_poly.entity_id
_entity_poly.type
_entity_poly.pdbx_seq_one_letter_code
_entity_poly.pdbx_strand_id
1 'polypeptide(L)'
;MAHYSYPSPDQHSILIVEMDRVGTFQRCRVVPMDGKSAGTQVGPEGACIGGAWSPDNRWMYFNVEVDGSTHLWRQRAPNGIPEQITFGPTEQQGLAMGPDGKYLITSLGVRQSSLFIHDPSGDHPVPLEGSVSTARLSSDGKRLYYLVEKGNSTDAIELWSRDLASGKSDALVTGQRIIDYDISPDQASVAFTVKNGDSSQIFFAPLDRSLPPRLIAKDARFVSFGGNGTLIFMQLGEKTNYLARIQADGSGLERIMDAPILTKNAVSPDAEWVVVGGVGTGGAIRGTTAVSTRDRSRRGICNGPCLVRWSSDGKYLYVTPGTSIDRLTSSGRTLVIALPRGMAGAQFPPAGLDNASDEELAGVQVIRHGLISPGPNPQNYVFETAAFQGNLFRIPLH
;
A
#
# COMPACT_ATOMS: atom_id res chain seq x y z
N MET A 1 14.86 8.53 -0.05
CA MET A 1 14.92 8.83 1.41
C MET A 1 15.57 7.65 2.10
N ALA A 2 16.60 7.86 2.96
CA ALA A 2 17.19 6.77 3.72
C ALA A 2 16.16 6.25 4.76
N HIS A 3 15.99 4.93 4.82
CA HIS A 3 15.06 4.26 5.71
C HIS A 3 15.81 3.51 6.83
N TYR A 4 16.80 2.70 6.46
CA TYR A 4 17.74 2.08 7.40
C TYR A 4 19.17 2.34 6.99
N SER A 5 20.08 2.25 7.96
CA SER A 5 21.50 2.48 7.73
C SER A 5 22.35 1.51 8.57
N TYR A 6 23.39 0.97 7.95
CA TYR A 6 24.30 -0.01 8.52
C TYR A 6 25.74 0.44 8.31
N PRO A 7 26.39 1.05 9.31
CA PRO A 7 27.79 1.44 9.22
C PRO A 7 28.69 0.22 8.98
N SER A 8 29.72 0.39 8.16
CA SER A 8 30.76 -0.63 8.01
C SER A 8 31.58 -0.76 9.32
N PRO A 9 32.11 -1.93 9.63
CA PRO A 9 32.93 -2.13 10.84
C PRO A 9 34.13 -1.18 10.96
N ASP A 10 34.72 -0.78 9.83
CA ASP A 10 35.83 0.18 9.79
C ASP A 10 35.35 1.65 9.84
N GLN A 11 34.05 1.92 9.86
CA GLN A 11 33.45 3.25 9.93
C GLN A 11 33.77 4.17 8.73
N HIS A 12 34.21 3.62 7.60
CA HIS A 12 34.49 4.43 6.42
C HIS A 12 33.31 4.52 5.44
N SER A 13 32.37 3.60 5.53
CA SER A 13 31.20 3.52 4.65
C SER A 13 29.93 3.23 5.42
N ILE A 14 28.79 3.55 4.82
CA ILE A 14 27.47 3.22 5.34
C ILE A 14 26.64 2.56 4.23
N LEU A 15 26.10 1.40 4.52
CA LEU A 15 25.11 0.75 3.65
C LEU A 15 23.73 1.30 3.99
N ILE A 16 23.04 1.84 3.01
CA ILE A 16 21.74 2.51 3.16
C ILE A 16 20.69 1.73 2.42
N VAL A 17 19.60 1.46 3.11
CA VAL A 17 18.30 1.04 2.54
C VAL A 17 17.51 2.30 2.25
N GLU A 18 17.13 2.48 1.01
CA GLU A 18 16.43 3.68 0.54
C GLU A 18 15.01 3.36 0.12
N MET A 19 14.12 4.32 0.33
CA MET A 19 12.80 4.35 -0.26
C MET A 19 12.68 5.55 -1.20
N ASP A 20 11.91 5.39 -2.26
CA ASP A 20 11.49 6.51 -3.09
C ASP A 20 10.48 7.40 -2.34
N ARG A 21 9.95 8.42 -3.02
CA ARG A 21 9.02 9.39 -2.43
C ARG A 21 7.63 8.83 -2.16
N VAL A 22 7.34 7.67 -2.70
CA VAL A 22 6.05 6.98 -2.54
C VAL A 22 6.16 5.72 -1.67
N GLY A 23 7.30 5.58 -0.94
CA GLY A 23 7.51 4.50 0.02
C GLY A 23 7.89 3.15 -0.61
N THR A 24 8.38 3.13 -1.85
CA THR A 24 8.87 1.91 -2.49
C THR A 24 10.36 1.75 -2.20
N PHE A 25 10.75 0.59 -1.66
CA PHE A 25 12.14 0.26 -1.45
C PHE A 25 12.92 0.22 -2.77
N GLN A 26 14.12 0.76 -2.73
CA GLN A 26 15.03 0.86 -3.85
C GLN A 26 16.19 -0.12 -3.68
N ARG A 27 17.02 -0.26 -4.71
CA ARG A 27 18.29 -0.99 -4.60
C ARG A 27 19.15 -0.36 -3.51
N CYS A 28 19.84 -1.16 -2.70
CA CYS A 28 20.73 -0.67 -1.64
C CYS A 28 21.86 0.21 -2.21
N ARG A 29 22.37 1.11 -1.37
CA ARG A 29 23.46 2.03 -1.72
C ARG A 29 24.55 2.02 -0.63
N VAL A 30 25.79 2.02 -1.02
CA VAL A 30 26.92 2.28 -0.13
C VAL A 30 27.40 3.72 -0.33
N VAL A 31 27.49 4.47 0.76
CA VAL A 31 27.90 5.86 0.77
C VAL A 31 29.16 6.01 1.64
N PRO A 32 30.23 6.68 1.19
CA PRO A 32 31.36 7.01 2.04
C PRO A 32 30.96 7.94 3.19
N MET A 33 31.51 7.70 4.37
CA MET A 33 31.21 8.51 5.57
C MET A 33 31.81 9.94 5.51
N ASP A 34 32.67 10.21 4.54
CA ASP A 34 33.29 11.53 4.34
C ASP A 34 32.34 12.55 3.67
N GLY A 35 31.16 12.12 3.25
CA GLY A 35 30.14 12.98 2.65
C GLY A 35 30.48 13.54 1.25
N LYS A 36 31.56 13.10 0.60
CA LYS A 36 32.02 13.64 -0.70
C LYS A 36 31.37 13.01 -1.90
N SER A 37 30.62 11.93 -1.72
CA SER A 37 29.99 11.18 -2.81
C SER A 37 28.56 10.78 -2.45
N ALA A 38 27.68 10.75 -3.45
CA ALA A 38 26.34 10.17 -3.34
C ALA A 38 26.36 8.64 -3.18
N GLY A 39 27.54 8.02 -3.27
CA GLY A 39 27.71 6.58 -3.16
C GLY A 39 27.33 5.81 -4.42
N THR A 40 27.39 4.47 -4.30
CA THR A 40 27.18 3.54 -5.41
C THR A 40 26.07 2.55 -5.03
N GLN A 41 25.20 2.21 -5.97
CA GLN A 41 24.23 1.14 -5.80
C GLN A 41 24.93 -0.21 -5.71
N VAL A 42 24.47 -1.05 -4.76
CA VAL A 42 25.00 -2.38 -4.47
C VAL A 42 23.88 -3.39 -4.30
N GLY A 43 24.23 -4.66 -4.31
CA GLY A 43 23.25 -5.75 -4.27
C GLY A 43 22.66 -6.05 -5.65
N PRO A 44 21.74 -7.01 -5.77
CA PRO A 44 21.03 -7.30 -7.01
C PRO A 44 20.04 -6.18 -7.38
N GLU A 45 19.53 -6.19 -8.59
CA GLU A 45 18.31 -5.44 -8.95
C GLU A 45 17.16 -5.93 -8.07
N GLY A 46 16.38 -4.99 -7.52
CA GLY A 46 15.25 -5.31 -6.65
C GLY A 46 15.11 -4.37 -5.46
N ALA A 47 14.11 -4.63 -4.64
CA ALA A 47 13.80 -3.85 -3.45
C ALA A 47 14.64 -4.32 -2.24
N CYS A 48 15.66 -3.57 -1.91
CA CYS A 48 16.49 -3.85 -0.74
C CYS A 48 15.77 -3.42 0.54
N ILE A 49 15.54 -4.37 1.45
CA ILE A 49 14.79 -4.13 2.70
C ILE A 49 15.64 -4.29 3.96
N GLY A 50 16.86 -4.76 3.84
CA GLY A 50 17.79 -4.89 4.97
C GLY A 50 19.21 -5.16 4.52
N GLY A 51 20.19 -4.90 5.43
CA GLY A 51 21.59 -5.12 5.13
C GLY A 51 22.42 -5.46 6.37
N ALA A 52 23.60 -6.00 6.14
CA ALA A 52 24.63 -6.22 7.16
C ALA A 52 26.02 -6.27 6.52
N TRP A 53 27.04 -6.02 7.33
CA TRP A 53 28.43 -6.18 6.94
C TRP A 53 29.06 -7.41 7.61
N SER A 54 30.01 -8.06 6.92
CA SER A 54 30.92 -8.98 7.62
C SER A 54 31.84 -8.18 8.53
N PRO A 55 32.29 -8.77 9.69
CA PRO A 55 33.18 -8.08 10.61
C PRO A 55 34.53 -7.66 10.02
N ASP A 56 34.95 -8.31 8.94
CA ASP A 56 36.22 -8.05 8.22
C ASP A 56 36.06 -7.07 7.06
N ASN A 57 34.91 -6.41 6.90
CA ASN A 57 34.55 -5.50 5.80
C ASN A 57 34.61 -6.10 4.39
N ARG A 58 34.77 -7.41 4.25
CA ARG A 58 34.93 -8.02 2.92
C ARG A 58 33.61 -8.28 2.22
N TRP A 59 32.52 -8.45 2.98
CA TRP A 59 31.21 -8.81 2.45
C TRP A 59 30.12 -7.90 2.96
N MET A 60 29.23 -7.58 2.05
CA MET A 60 27.93 -7.00 2.31
C MET A 60 26.86 -8.08 2.10
N TYR A 61 25.90 -8.11 3.00
CA TYR A 61 24.75 -9.00 2.95
C TYR A 61 23.48 -8.18 2.81
N PHE A 62 22.53 -8.66 2.03
CA PHE A 62 21.31 -7.95 1.71
C PHE A 62 20.10 -8.87 1.86
N ASN A 63 19.02 -8.28 2.33
CA ASN A 63 17.70 -8.86 2.23
C ASN A 63 16.99 -8.12 1.10
N VAL A 64 16.75 -8.79 -0.02
CA VAL A 64 16.23 -8.16 -1.25
C VAL A 64 15.04 -8.92 -1.78
N GLU A 65 13.98 -8.17 -2.06
CA GLU A 65 12.83 -8.68 -2.80
C GLU A 65 13.14 -8.59 -4.30
N VAL A 66 13.20 -9.74 -4.94
CA VAL A 66 13.34 -9.89 -6.38
C VAL A 66 12.19 -10.77 -6.84
N ASP A 67 11.46 -10.35 -7.85
CA ASP A 67 10.31 -11.09 -8.39
C ASP A 67 9.30 -11.55 -7.32
N GLY A 68 9.05 -10.67 -6.31
CA GLY A 68 8.09 -10.86 -5.21
C GLY A 68 8.48 -11.87 -4.15
N SER A 69 9.67 -12.40 -4.22
CA SER A 69 10.23 -13.26 -3.18
C SER A 69 11.41 -12.57 -2.51
N THR A 70 11.41 -12.55 -1.19
CA THR A 70 12.49 -11.94 -0.42
C THR A 70 13.54 -12.98 -0.09
N HIS A 71 14.77 -12.77 -0.57
CA HIS A 71 15.89 -13.66 -0.36
C HIS A 71 17.13 -12.94 0.19
N LEU A 72 18.03 -13.72 0.78
CA LEU A 72 19.34 -13.25 1.19
C LEU A 72 20.32 -13.32 0.04
N TRP A 73 21.06 -12.23 -0.10
CA TRP A 73 22.11 -12.05 -1.08
C TRP A 73 23.40 -11.62 -0.39
N ARG A 74 24.53 -11.85 -1.02
CA ARG A 74 25.83 -11.30 -0.60
C ARG A 74 26.54 -10.68 -1.79
N GLN A 75 27.43 -9.75 -1.50
CA GLN A 75 28.31 -9.12 -2.49
C GLN A 75 29.64 -8.81 -1.82
N ARG A 76 30.72 -9.09 -2.52
CA ARG A 76 32.05 -8.70 -2.06
C ARG A 76 32.20 -7.17 -2.13
N ALA A 77 32.60 -6.57 -1.04
CA ALA A 77 32.81 -5.13 -0.97
C ALA A 77 34.09 -4.72 -1.71
N PRO A 78 34.10 -3.52 -2.38
CA PRO A 78 32.96 -2.65 -2.63
C PRO A 78 32.16 -3.03 -3.90
N ASN A 79 32.74 -3.74 -4.87
CA ASN A 79 32.22 -3.85 -6.24
C ASN A 79 32.11 -5.28 -6.77
N GLY A 80 31.94 -6.27 -5.89
CA GLY A 80 31.73 -7.67 -6.31
C GLY A 80 30.41 -7.89 -7.07
N ILE A 81 30.29 -9.05 -7.68
CA ILE A 81 29.01 -9.50 -8.29
C ILE A 81 28.10 -9.98 -7.16
N PRO A 82 26.81 -9.58 -7.13
CA PRO A 82 25.84 -10.10 -6.16
C PRO A 82 25.61 -11.59 -6.37
N GLU A 83 25.59 -12.35 -5.28
CA GLU A 83 25.34 -13.79 -5.24
C GLU A 83 24.15 -14.09 -4.33
N GLN A 84 23.18 -14.85 -4.80
CA GLN A 84 22.03 -15.29 -3.99
C GLN A 84 22.46 -16.40 -3.03
N ILE A 85 22.07 -16.30 -1.76
CA ILE A 85 22.40 -17.26 -0.70
C ILE A 85 21.23 -18.20 -0.43
N THR A 86 20.00 -17.70 -0.46
CA THR A 86 18.80 -18.48 -0.15
C THR A 86 17.86 -18.54 -1.33
N PHE A 87 17.16 -19.67 -1.45
CA PHE A 87 16.30 -20.00 -2.58
C PHE A 87 15.00 -20.65 -2.08
N GLY A 88 14.02 -20.80 -2.95
CA GLY A 88 12.77 -21.52 -2.68
C GLY A 88 11.59 -20.61 -2.32
N PRO A 89 10.46 -21.17 -1.90
CA PRO A 89 9.19 -20.45 -1.73
C PRO A 89 9.06 -19.71 -0.40
N THR A 90 10.05 -19.84 0.50
CA THR A 90 10.04 -19.18 1.80
C THR A 90 10.69 -17.80 1.72
N GLU A 91 10.08 -16.83 2.39
CA GLU A 91 10.61 -15.48 2.48
C GLU A 91 11.56 -15.33 3.68
N GLN A 92 12.61 -14.55 3.50
CA GLN A 92 13.52 -14.17 4.56
C GLN A 92 13.22 -12.72 4.98
N GLN A 93 12.94 -12.51 6.27
CA GLN A 93 12.73 -11.17 6.82
C GLN A 93 13.71 -10.87 7.93
N GLY A 94 14.32 -9.68 7.83
CA GLY A 94 15.37 -9.27 8.76
C GLY A 94 16.69 -10.00 8.52
N LEU A 95 17.76 -9.37 8.92
CA LEU A 95 19.13 -9.84 8.72
C LEU A 95 20.01 -9.33 9.83
N ALA A 96 20.67 -10.25 10.54
CA ALA A 96 21.69 -9.92 11.52
C ALA A 96 22.93 -10.80 11.32
N MET A 97 24.10 -10.18 11.37
CA MET A 97 25.38 -10.88 11.34
C MET A 97 25.73 -11.43 12.72
N GLY A 98 26.13 -12.69 12.78
CA GLY A 98 26.71 -13.25 14.00
C GLY A 98 28.01 -12.55 14.39
N PRO A 99 28.29 -12.39 15.70
CA PRO A 99 29.47 -11.65 16.17
C PRO A 99 30.82 -12.18 15.65
N ASP A 100 30.88 -13.46 15.37
CA ASP A 100 32.06 -14.13 14.82
C ASP A 100 32.15 -14.09 13.29
N GLY A 101 31.15 -13.51 12.61
CA GLY A 101 31.09 -13.43 11.16
C GLY A 101 30.83 -14.74 10.43
N LYS A 102 30.53 -15.83 11.16
CA LYS A 102 30.40 -17.17 10.58
C LYS A 102 28.96 -17.58 10.25
N TYR A 103 27.99 -16.76 10.58
CA TYR A 103 26.58 -17.03 10.31
C TYR A 103 25.76 -15.77 10.25
N LEU A 104 24.61 -15.89 9.57
CA LEU A 104 23.52 -14.92 9.58
C LEU A 104 22.37 -15.45 10.41
N ILE A 105 21.66 -14.56 11.07
CA ILE A 105 20.36 -14.84 11.67
C ILE A 105 19.31 -14.13 10.81
N THR A 106 18.30 -14.85 10.40
CA THR A 106 17.15 -14.33 9.66
C THR A 106 15.87 -15.02 10.11
N SER A 107 14.75 -14.39 9.90
CA SER A 107 13.45 -15.04 9.99
C SER A 107 13.15 -15.69 8.65
N LEU A 108 12.83 -16.97 8.65
CA LEU A 108 12.42 -17.72 7.46
C LEU A 108 11.00 -18.20 7.65
N GLY A 109 10.14 -17.89 6.69
CA GLY A 109 8.74 -18.22 6.81
C GLY A 109 7.95 -18.06 5.50
N VAL A 110 6.66 -18.28 5.62
CA VAL A 110 5.69 -18.11 4.54
C VAL A 110 4.71 -17.05 4.97
N ARG A 111 4.51 -16.07 4.10
CA ARG A 111 3.41 -15.12 4.26
C ARG A 111 2.13 -15.76 3.76
N GLN A 112 1.15 -15.87 4.62
CA GLN A 112 -0.19 -16.29 4.25
C GLN A 112 -1.14 -15.13 4.44
N SER A 113 -1.82 -14.74 3.38
CA SER A 113 -2.97 -13.82 3.46
C SER A 113 -4.26 -14.63 3.32
N SER A 114 -5.19 -14.38 4.20
CA SER A 114 -6.52 -14.97 4.16
C SER A 114 -7.55 -13.86 4.17
N LEU A 115 -8.61 -14.06 3.42
CA LEU A 115 -9.70 -13.13 3.31
C LEU A 115 -10.94 -13.68 4.05
N PHE A 116 -11.59 -12.82 4.79
CA PHE A 116 -12.80 -13.14 5.54
C PHE A 116 -13.90 -12.16 5.22
N ILE A 117 -15.13 -12.65 5.18
CA ILE A 117 -16.34 -11.83 5.19
C ILE A 117 -16.91 -11.90 6.60
N HIS A 118 -17.16 -10.75 7.19
CA HIS A 118 -17.92 -10.61 8.43
C HIS A 118 -19.37 -10.25 8.11
N ASP A 119 -20.30 -10.95 8.72
CA ASP A 119 -21.72 -10.64 8.73
C ASP A 119 -22.31 -10.88 10.12
N PRO A 120 -23.62 -10.67 10.37
CA PRO A 120 -24.22 -10.90 11.69
C PRO A 120 -24.10 -12.33 12.25
N SER A 121 -23.76 -13.32 11.39
CA SER A 121 -23.52 -14.70 11.81
C SER A 121 -22.06 -14.97 12.22
N GLY A 122 -21.14 -14.04 11.92
CA GLY A 122 -19.73 -14.12 12.29
C GLY A 122 -18.75 -13.97 11.11
N ASP A 123 -17.54 -14.48 11.32
CA ASP A 123 -16.45 -14.41 10.35
C ASP A 123 -16.41 -15.68 9.47
N HIS A 124 -16.47 -15.51 8.17
CA HIS A 124 -16.48 -16.60 7.20
C HIS A 124 -15.26 -16.51 6.28
N PRO A 125 -14.42 -17.55 6.22
CA PRO A 125 -13.29 -17.55 5.30
C PRO A 125 -13.78 -17.57 3.85
N VAL A 126 -13.12 -16.78 3.01
CA VAL A 126 -13.33 -16.81 1.55
C VAL A 126 -12.23 -17.68 0.93
N PRO A 127 -12.56 -18.87 0.44
CA PRO A 127 -11.57 -19.73 -0.20
C PRO A 127 -11.19 -19.12 -1.56
N LEU A 128 -9.92 -18.68 -1.66
CA LEU A 128 -9.36 -18.10 -2.88
C LEU A 128 -8.03 -18.77 -3.19
N GLU A 129 -7.68 -18.81 -4.48
CA GLU A 129 -6.40 -19.33 -4.95
C GLU A 129 -5.39 -18.21 -5.10
N GLY A 130 -4.14 -18.44 -4.69
CA GLY A 130 -3.04 -17.49 -4.75
C GLY A 130 -2.99 -16.52 -3.56
N SER A 131 -2.03 -15.61 -3.61
CA SER A 131 -1.91 -14.52 -2.64
C SER A 131 -2.87 -13.40 -3.03
N VAL A 132 -3.81 -13.07 -2.12
CA VAL A 132 -4.86 -12.08 -2.38
C VAL A 132 -4.61 -10.80 -1.59
N SER A 133 -4.96 -9.67 -2.20
CA SER A 133 -4.84 -8.37 -1.56
C SER A 133 -5.88 -7.38 -2.10
N THR A 134 -6.02 -6.25 -1.40
CA THR A 134 -6.84 -5.11 -1.85
C THR A 134 -8.28 -5.51 -2.16
N ALA A 135 -8.89 -6.30 -1.27
CA ALA A 135 -10.26 -6.75 -1.43
C ALA A 135 -11.26 -5.61 -1.24
N ARG A 136 -12.30 -5.58 -2.08
CA ARG A 136 -13.41 -4.61 -2.02
C ARG A 136 -14.74 -5.30 -2.28
N LEU A 137 -15.73 -5.02 -1.44
CA LEU A 137 -17.12 -5.41 -1.72
C LEU A 137 -17.75 -4.45 -2.72
N SER A 138 -18.62 -5.00 -3.57
CA SER A 138 -19.54 -4.19 -4.35
C SER A 138 -20.50 -3.41 -3.43
N SER A 139 -21.07 -2.33 -3.94
CA SER A 139 -22.00 -1.48 -3.17
C SER A 139 -23.22 -2.23 -2.64
N ASP A 140 -23.67 -3.27 -3.34
CA ASP A 140 -24.77 -4.16 -2.95
C ASP A 140 -24.35 -5.35 -2.10
N GLY A 141 -23.03 -5.51 -1.85
CA GLY A 141 -22.45 -6.59 -1.04
C GLY A 141 -22.48 -7.98 -1.69
N LYS A 142 -22.83 -8.10 -2.99
CA LYS A 142 -22.97 -9.40 -3.65
C LYS A 142 -21.73 -9.89 -4.37
N ARG A 143 -20.81 -8.98 -4.69
CA ARG A 143 -19.55 -9.29 -5.37
C ARG A 143 -18.37 -8.85 -4.53
N LEU A 144 -17.32 -9.63 -4.63
CA LEU A 144 -16.02 -9.31 -4.10
C LEU A 144 -15.07 -9.07 -5.28
N TYR A 145 -14.36 -7.93 -5.26
CA TYR A 145 -13.28 -7.62 -6.17
C TYR A 145 -11.97 -7.72 -5.39
N TYR A 146 -10.92 -8.25 -5.99
CA TYR A 146 -9.65 -8.45 -5.32
C TYR A 146 -8.49 -8.60 -6.30
N LEU A 147 -7.29 -8.28 -5.84
CA LEU A 147 -6.06 -8.51 -6.58
C LEU A 147 -5.51 -9.89 -6.24
N VAL A 148 -5.04 -10.61 -7.24
CA VAL A 148 -4.44 -11.95 -7.11
C VAL A 148 -3.04 -11.92 -7.68
N GLU A 149 -2.09 -12.32 -6.88
CA GLU A 149 -0.74 -12.65 -7.30
C GLU A 149 -0.66 -14.15 -7.54
N LYS A 150 -0.38 -14.56 -8.78
CA LYS A 150 -0.33 -15.96 -9.18
C LYS A 150 1.11 -16.44 -9.33
N GLY A 151 1.45 -17.47 -8.57
CA GLY A 151 2.74 -18.15 -8.66
C GLY A 151 3.90 -17.31 -8.11
N ASN A 152 5.12 -17.69 -8.48
CA ASN A 152 6.36 -17.03 -8.06
C ASN A 152 6.77 -15.88 -9.00
N SER A 153 5.91 -15.47 -9.91
CA SER A 153 6.18 -14.37 -10.85
C SER A 153 5.41 -13.14 -10.41
N THR A 154 6.13 -12.12 -9.99
CA THR A 154 5.57 -10.80 -9.64
C THR A 154 5.28 -9.92 -10.85
N ASP A 155 5.46 -10.44 -12.04
CA ASP A 155 5.25 -9.69 -13.28
C ASP A 155 3.78 -9.40 -13.53
N ALA A 156 2.85 -10.18 -12.96
CA ALA A 156 1.44 -9.93 -13.08
C ALA A 156 0.71 -10.04 -11.74
N ILE A 157 -0.02 -8.99 -11.38
CA ILE A 157 -1.03 -8.97 -10.33
C ILE A 157 -2.35 -8.68 -11.02
N GLU A 158 -3.24 -9.66 -11.00
CA GLU A 158 -4.48 -9.64 -11.76
C GLU A 158 -5.65 -9.14 -10.93
N LEU A 159 -6.60 -8.47 -11.57
CA LEU A 159 -7.88 -8.12 -10.95
C LEU A 159 -8.91 -9.21 -11.22
N TRP A 160 -9.52 -9.70 -10.15
CA TRP A 160 -10.54 -10.72 -10.16
C TRP A 160 -11.83 -10.26 -9.49
N SER A 161 -12.93 -10.89 -9.87
CA SER A 161 -14.20 -10.76 -9.12
C SER A 161 -14.72 -12.14 -8.72
N ARG A 162 -15.43 -12.18 -7.59
CA ARG A 162 -16.14 -13.37 -7.10
C ARG A 162 -17.58 -13.01 -6.81
N ASP A 163 -18.49 -13.77 -7.36
CA ASP A 163 -19.88 -13.75 -6.97
C ASP A 163 -20.04 -14.52 -5.66
N LEU A 164 -20.55 -13.88 -4.62
CA LEU A 164 -20.57 -14.44 -3.27
C LEU A 164 -21.68 -15.50 -3.09
N ALA A 165 -22.72 -15.45 -3.89
CA ALA A 165 -23.80 -16.44 -3.80
C ALA A 165 -23.42 -17.75 -4.47
N SER A 166 -22.84 -17.69 -5.66
CA SER A 166 -22.45 -18.89 -6.43
C SER A 166 -21.02 -19.37 -6.10
N GLY A 167 -20.20 -18.51 -5.52
CA GLY A 167 -18.78 -18.78 -5.30
C GLY A 167 -17.92 -18.75 -6.55
N LYS A 168 -18.48 -18.38 -7.72
CA LYS A 168 -17.73 -18.33 -8.97
C LYS A 168 -16.80 -17.12 -9.01
N SER A 169 -15.56 -17.35 -9.44
CA SER A 169 -14.55 -16.31 -9.63
C SER A 169 -14.22 -16.16 -11.11
N ASP A 170 -14.11 -14.91 -11.56
CA ASP A 170 -13.77 -14.56 -12.95
C ASP A 170 -12.64 -13.53 -12.96
N ALA A 171 -11.63 -13.72 -13.82
CA ALA A 171 -10.58 -12.74 -14.06
C ALA A 171 -11.15 -11.55 -14.86
N LEU A 172 -10.95 -10.34 -14.39
CA LEU A 172 -11.40 -9.12 -15.05
C LEU A 172 -10.28 -8.47 -15.87
N VAL A 173 -9.09 -8.35 -15.28
CA VAL A 173 -7.89 -7.81 -15.94
C VAL A 173 -6.72 -8.71 -15.63
N THR A 174 -6.03 -9.18 -16.67
CA THR A 174 -4.90 -10.11 -16.58
C THR A 174 -3.67 -9.59 -17.30
N GLY A 175 -2.50 -10.20 -17.03
CA GLY A 175 -1.26 -9.94 -17.75
C GLY A 175 -0.63 -8.57 -17.48
N GLN A 176 -1.03 -7.89 -16.38
CA GLN A 176 -0.48 -6.61 -15.97
C GLN A 176 -0.22 -6.60 -14.46
N ARG A 177 0.74 -5.79 -14.00
CA ARG A 177 1.02 -5.60 -12.58
C ARG A 177 0.11 -4.50 -12.01
N ILE A 178 -1.10 -4.87 -11.62
CA ILE A 178 -2.07 -3.94 -11.04
C ILE A 178 -1.73 -3.71 -9.57
N ILE A 179 -1.58 -2.44 -9.16
CA ILE A 179 -1.24 -2.07 -7.77
C ILE A 179 -2.39 -1.40 -7.02
N ASP A 180 -3.39 -0.96 -7.73
CA ASP A 180 -4.58 -0.30 -7.18
C ASP A 180 -5.69 -0.30 -8.22
N TYR A 181 -6.94 -0.29 -7.77
CA TYR A 181 -8.11 -0.21 -8.63
C TYR A 181 -9.30 0.40 -7.90
N ASP A 182 -10.27 0.85 -8.66
CA ASP A 182 -11.60 1.21 -8.17
C ASP A 182 -12.67 0.79 -9.16
N ILE A 183 -13.86 0.46 -8.65
CA ILE A 183 -15.02 0.06 -9.44
C ILE A 183 -16.01 1.21 -9.47
N SER A 184 -16.57 1.51 -10.65
CA SER A 184 -17.56 2.55 -10.77
C SER A 184 -18.82 2.27 -9.91
N PRO A 185 -19.50 3.30 -9.39
CA PRO A 185 -20.68 3.12 -8.54
C PRO A 185 -21.78 2.29 -9.17
N ASP A 186 -21.93 2.35 -10.50
CA ASP A 186 -22.89 1.57 -11.28
C ASP A 186 -22.40 0.13 -11.59
N GLN A 187 -21.19 -0.22 -11.15
CA GLN A 187 -20.54 -1.51 -11.40
C GLN A 187 -20.38 -1.85 -12.90
N ALA A 188 -20.31 -0.84 -13.77
CA ALA A 188 -20.14 -1.05 -15.20
C ALA A 188 -18.67 -0.93 -15.66
N SER A 189 -17.83 -0.26 -14.89
CA SER A 189 -16.46 0.06 -15.29
C SER A 189 -15.46 -0.12 -14.16
N VAL A 190 -14.21 -0.27 -14.53
CA VAL A 190 -13.06 -0.28 -13.62
C VAL A 190 -12.02 0.73 -14.06
N ALA A 191 -11.45 1.44 -13.10
CA ALA A 191 -10.22 2.20 -13.25
C ALA A 191 -9.12 1.53 -12.42
N PHE A 192 -7.94 1.34 -12.98
CA PHE A 192 -6.86 0.65 -12.29
C PHE A 192 -5.50 1.23 -12.62
N THR A 193 -4.58 1.10 -11.68
CA THR A 193 -3.20 1.56 -11.79
C THR A 193 -2.28 0.37 -12.07
N VAL A 194 -1.49 0.48 -13.13
CA VAL A 194 -0.47 -0.49 -13.51
C VAL A 194 0.91 0.06 -13.17
N LYS A 195 1.73 -0.74 -12.52
CA LYS A 195 3.16 -0.45 -12.30
C LYS A 195 3.97 -1.01 -13.47
N ASN A 196 4.83 -0.17 -14.07
CA ASN A 196 5.74 -0.55 -15.13
C ASN A 196 7.12 0.04 -14.83
N GLY A 197 7.99 -0.76 -14.24
CA GLY A 197 9.27 -0.30 -13.69
C GLY A 197 9.06 0.80 -12.65
N ASP A 198 9.72 1.94 -12.83
CA ASP A 198 9.61 3.11 -11.94
C ASP A 198 8.39 4.00 -12.23
N SER A 199 7.67 3.74 -13.32
CA SER A 199 6.48 4.50 -13.72
C SER A 199 5.20 3.79 -13.27
N SER A 200 4.12 4.53 -13.23
CA SER A 200 2.77 3.99 -13.04
C SER A 200 1.76 4.71 -13.92
N GLN A 201 0.78 3.96 -14.38
CA GLN A 201 -0.17 4.41 -15.38
C GLN A 201 -1.58 4.02 -14.97
N ILE A 202 -2.54 4.90 -15.20
CA ILE A 202 -3.96 4.63 -14.95
C ILE A 202 -4.64 4.23 -16.24
N PHE A 203 -5.36 3.12 -16.17
CA PHE A 203 -6.20 2.60 -17.23
C PHE A 203 -7.67 2.60 -16.81
N PHE A 204 -8.54 2.62 -17.80
CA PHE A 204 -9.99 2.50 -17.66
C PHE A 204 -10.49 1.42 -18.61
N ALA A 205 -11.42 0.58 -18.13
CA ALA A 205 -12.04 -0.47 -18.94
C ALA A 205 -13.49 -0.74 -18.49
N PRO A 206 -14.38 -1.17 -19.39
CA PRO A 206 -15.67 -1.73 -19.01
C PRO A 206 -15.49 -3.10 -18.34
N LEU A 207 -16.28 -3.39 -17.31
CA LEU A 207 -16.22 -4.65 -16.56
C LEU A 207 -16.72 -5.86 -17.37
N ASP A 208 -17.57 -5.64 -18.37
CA ASP A 208 -18.03 -6.67 -19.28
C ASP A 208 -16.99 -7.09 -20.32
N ARG A 209 -15.82 -6.43 -20.31
CA ARG A 209 -14.70 -6.67 -21.25
C ARG A 209 -15.04 -6.43 -22.72
N SER A 210 -16.08 -5.66 -22.99
CA SER A 210 -16.51 -5.31 -24.36
C SER A 210 -15.46 -4.50 -25.13
N LEU A 211 -14.59 -3.79 -24.42
CA LEU A 211 -13.48 -3.01 -24.99
C LEU A 211 -12.18 -3.27 -24.21
N PRO A 212 -11.01 -3.17 -24.86
CA PRO A 212 -9.72 -3.29 -24.17
C PRO A 212 -9.49 -2.11 -23.24
N PRO A 213 -8.64 -2.28 -22.19
CA PRO A 213 -8.25 -1.19 -21.32
C PRO A 213 -7.62 -0.04 -22.08
N ARG A 214 -8.04 1.17 -21.76
CA ARG A 214 -7.54 2.42 -22.35
C ARG A 214 -6.69 3.18 -21.36
N LEU A 215 -5.51 3.63 -21.77
CA LEU A 215 -4.64 4.50 -20.98
C LEU A 215 -5.30 5.88 -20.78
N ILE A 216 -5.38 6.32 -19.53
CA ILE A 216 -5.99 7.60 -19.13
C ILE A 216 -4.93 8.61 -18.66
N ALA A 217 -4.01 8.18 -17.79
CA ALA A 217 -2.98 9.06 -17.26
C ALA A 217 -1.66 8.31 -17.05
N LYS A 218 -0.55 9.03 -17.27
CA LYS A 218 0.80 8.57 -16.97
C LYS A 218 1.29 9.20 -15.67
N ASP A 219 2.28 8.57 -15.03
CA ASP A 219 2.85 9.03 -13.76
C ASP A 219 1.76 9.33 -12.73
N ALA A 220 0.86 8.38 -12.53
CA ALA A 220 -0.34 8.55 -11.72
C ALA A 220 -0.66 7.28 -10.91
N ARG A 221 -1.18 7.46 -9.68
CA ARG A 221 -1.51 6.37 -8.74
C ARG A 221 -2.78 6.66 -7.93
N PHE A 222 -3.29 5.60 -7.29
CA PHE A 222 -4.42 5.66 -6.35
C PHE A 222 -5.68 6.22 -6.99
N VAL A 223 -6.07 5.63 -8.11
CA VAL A 223 -7.26 6.05 -8.84
C VAL A 223 -8.54 5.74 -8.07
N SER A 224 -9.52 6.64 -8.15
CA SER A 224 -10.91 6.40 -7.73
C SER A 224 -11.86 7.10 -8.69
N PHE A 225 -13.07 6.57 -8.77
CA PHE A 225 -14.15 7.26 -9.45
C PHE A 225 -14.55 8.52 -8.70
N GLY A 226 -14.75 9.60 -9.43
CA GLY A 226 -15.36 10.85 -9.00
C GLY A 226 -16.77 11.00 -9.53
N GLY A 227 -17.40 12.13 -9.31
CA GLY A 227 -18.69 12.45 -9.88
C GLY A 227 -18.59 12.75 -11.39
N ASN A 228 -19.73 12.60 -12.09
CA ASN A 228 -19.88 13.02 -13.49
C ASN A 228 -18.86 12.37 -14.46
N GLY A 229 -18.53 11.09 -14.27
CA GLY A 229 -17.61 10.38 -15.15
C GLY A 229 -16.14 10.79 -15.01
N THR A 230 -15.77 11.46 -13.92
CA THR A 230 -14.37 11.82 -13.65
C THR A 230 -13.63 10.72 -12.88
N LEU A 231 -12.32 10.72 -13.00
CA LEU A 231 -11.40 9.93 -12.17
C LEU A 231 -10.55 10.89 -11.33
N ILE A 232 -10.37 10.57 -10.05
CA ILE A 232 -9.57 11.34 -9.11
C ILE A 232 -8.38 10.48 -8.68
N PHE A 233 -7.17 11.03 -8.75
CA PHE A 233 -5.95 10.29 -8.52
C PHE A 233 -4.82 11.16 -7.98
N MET A 234 -3.73 10.53 -7.58
CA MET A 234 -2.48 11.20 -7.27
C MET A 234 -1.62 11.26 -8.51
N GLN A 235 -1.38 12.46 -9.02
CA GLN A 235 -0.42 12.74 -10.09
C GLN A 235 0.98 12.81 -9.48
N LEU A 236 1.89 12.01 -10.00
CA LEU A 236 3.30 12.01 -9.61
C LEU A 236 4.03 13.15 -10.31
N GLY A 237 4.81 13.90 -9.59
CA GLY A 237 5.68 14.94 -10.13
C GLY A 237 7.14 14.69 -9.73
N GLU A 238 8.08 15.36 -10.39
CA GLU A 238 9.52 15.18 -10.13
C GLU A 238 9.91 15.38 -8.66
N LYS A 239 9.30 16.36 -8.00
CA LYS A 239 9.61 16.72 -6.59
C LYS A 239 8.46 16.47 -5.63
N THR A 240 7.23 16.57 -6.08
CA THR A 240 6.03 16.51 -5.24
C THR A 240 4.86 15.93 -6.01
N ASN A 241 3.95 15.25 -5.30
CA ASN A 241 2.75 14.69 -5.88
C ASN A 241 1.55 15.57 -5.58
N TYR A 242 0.55 15.53 -6.46
CA TYR A 242 -0.63 16.40 -6.40
C TYR A 242 -1.92 15.60 -6.55
N LEU A 243 -2.99 16.13 -5.96
CA LEU A 243 -4.32 15.61 -6.20
C LEU A 243 -4.86 16.18 -7.51
N ALA A 244 -5.23 15.29 -8.42
CA ALA A 244 -5.71 15.64 -9.75
C ALA A 244 -7.02 14.91 -10.09
N ARG A 245 -7.76 15.45 -11.05
CA ARG A 245 -8.92 14.82 -11.69
C ARG A 245 -8.80 14.88 -13.21
N ILE A 246 -9.44 13.93 -13.88
CA ILE A 246 -9.51 13.83 -15.34
C ILE A 246 -10.84 13.20 -15.71
N GLN A 247 -11.36 13.49 -16.90
CA GLN A 247 -12.51 12.76 -17.42
C GLN A 247 -12.13 11.30 -17.76
N ALA A 248 -13.09 10.38 -17.62
CA ALA A 248 -12.83 8.98 -17.98
C ALA A 248 -12.47 8.79 -19.46
N ASP A 249 -12.72 9.77 -20.33
CA ASP A 249 -12.26 9.78 -21.71
C ASP A 249 -10.79 10.26 -21.89
N GLY A 250 -10.14 10.69 -20.81
CA GLY A 250 -8.76 11.19 -20.80
C GLY A 250 -8.64 12.70 -21.04
N SER A 251 -9.75 13.41 -21.20
CA SER A 251 -9.77 14.86 -21.35
C SER A 251 -9.84 15.61 -20.02
N GLY A 252 -9.54 16.90 -20.02
CA GLY A 252 -9.80 17.80 -18.89
C GLY A 252 -8.96 17.53 -17.65
N LEU A 253 -7.68 17.18 -17.80
CA LEU A 253 -6.78 17.03 -16.65
C LEU A 253 -6.67 18.35 -15.87
N GLU A 254 -6.99 18.28 -14.57
CA GLU A 254 -7.02 19.44 -13.68
C GLU A 254 -6.46 19.07 -12.30
N ARG A 255 -5.71 20.00 -11.67
CA ARG A 255 -5.34 19.88 -10.26
C ARG A 255 -6.50 20.31 -9.37
N ILE A 256 -6.88 19.48 -8.41
CA ILE A 256 -7.92 19.82 -7.42
C ILE A 256 -7.38 20.83 -6.40
N MET A 257 -6.08 20.71 -6.05
CA MET A 257 -5.43 21.59 -5.07
C MET A 257 -3.93 21.76 -5.36
N ASP A 258 -3.37 22.91 -4.94
CA ASP A 258 -1.95 23.23 -5.16
C ASP A 258 -1.02 22.62 -4.10
N ALA A 259 -1.55 22.33 -2.91
CA ALA A 259 -0.75 21.73 -1.85
C ALA A 259 -0.32 20.29 -2.23
N PRO A 260 0.96 19.93 -2.02
CA PRO A 260 1.44 18.59 -2.30
C PRO A 260 0.86 17.57 -1.31
N ILE A 261 0.71 16.34 -1.79
CA ILE A 261 0.25 15.20 -1.01
C ILE A 261 1.27 14.06 -1.05
N LEU A 262 1.27 13.20 -0.04
CA LEU A 262 2.04 11.95 -0.04
C LEU A 262 1.23 10.77 -0.56
N THR A 263 -0.05 10.75 -0.27
CA THR A 263 -0.94 9.66 -0.68
C THR A 263 -2.37 10.18 -0.85
N LYS A 264 -3.16 9.47 -1.64
CA LYS A 264 -4.60 9.59 -1.72
C LYS A 264 -5.22 8.29 -1.20
N ASN A 265 -6.17 8.40 -0.29
CA ASN A 265 -6.87 7.25 0.29
C ASN A 265 -8.16 6.93 -0.48
N ALA A 266 -9.20 7.69 -0.25
CA ALA A 266 -10.54 7.40 -0.75
C ALA A 266 -11.25 8.66 -1.24
N VAL A 267 -12.27 8.46 -2.08
CA VAL A 267 -13.22 9.49 -2.50
C VAL A 267 -14.57 9.14 -1.88
N SER A 268 -15.31 10.14 -1.40
CA SER A 268 -16.67 9.93 -0.89
C SER A 268 -17.63 9.51 -2.00
N PRO A 269 -18.71 8.77 -1.70
CA PRO A 269 -19.65 8.30 -2.73
C PRO A 269 -20.32 9.42 -3.53
N ASP A 270 -20.49 10.60 -2.93
CA ASP A 270 -20.99 11.81 -3.60
C ASP A 270 -19.91 12.55 -4.39
N ALA A 271 -18.67 12.06 -4.34
CA ALA A 271 -17.48 12.65 -4.94
C ALA A 271 -17.16 14.11 -4.49
N GLU A 272 -17.77 14.58 -3.41
CA GLU A 272 -17.53 15.93 -2.87
C GLU A 272 -16.28 15.99 -1.99
N TRP A 273 -15.80 14.83 -1.48
CA TRP A 273 -14.64 14.77 -0.58
C TRP A 273 -13.62 13.73 -1.01
N VAL A 274 -12.36 14.09 -0.88
CA VAL A 274 -11.22 13.21 -1.10
C VAL A 274 -10.35 13.17 0.15
N VAL A 275 -10.03 12.00 0.65
CA VAL A 275 -9.07 11.85 1.75
C VAL A 275 -7.67 11.71 1.19
N VAL A 276 -6.78 12.53 1.70
CA VAL A 276 -5.36 12.57 1.35
C VAL A 276 -4.49 12.50 2.61
N GLY A 277 -3.28 12.00 2.45
CA GLY A 277 -2.24 12.02 3.48
C GLY A 277 -1.12 12.96 3.10
N GLY A 278 -0.51 13.59 4.12
CA GLY A 278 0.63 14.46 3.91
C GLY A 278 1.46 14.66 5.18
N VAL A 279 2.70 15.09 4.99
CA VAL A 279 3.58 15.60 6.03
C VAL A 279 4.05 16.99 5.61
N GLY A 280 3.50 18.03 6.21
CA GLY A 280 3.80 19.37 5.76
C GLY A 280 3.87 20.41 6.88
N THR A 281 4.66 21.43 6.66
CA THR A 281 4.68 22.68 7.43
C THR A 281 4.13 23.82 6.57
N GLY A 282 3.54 24.84 7.18
CA GLY A 282 3.18 26.05 6.44
C GLY A 282 2.11 25.88 5.36
N GLY A 283 0.90 25.41 5.71
CA GLY A 283 -0.23 25.33 4.79
C GLY A 283 -0.31 24.03 3.96
N ALA A 284 0.68 23.14 4.06
CA ALA A 284 0.63 21.79 3.49
C ALA A 284 -0.33 20.88 4.28
N ILE A 285 -0.72 19.76 3.67
CA ILE A 285 -1.52 18.73 4.33
C ILE A 285 -0.68 18.07 5.44
N ARG A 286 -1.25 17.94 6.63
CA ARG A 286 -0.69 17.18 7.74
C ARG A 286 -1.57 16.00 8.05
N GLY A 287 -0.93 14.86 8.39
CA GLY A 287 -1.65 13.65 8.75
C GLY A 287 -2.63 13.23 7.65
N THR A 288 -3.79 12.76 8.05
CA THR A 288 -4.87 12.32 7.15
C THR A 288 -6.01 13.34 7.17
N THR A 289 -6.32 13.91 6.02
CA THR A 289 -7.22 15.04 5.87
C THR A 289 -8.20 14.81 4.73
N ALA A 290 -9.49 15.07 4.95
CA ALA A 290 -10.47 15.17 3.87
C ALA A 290 -10.44 16.58 3.26
N VAL A 291 -10.47 16.64 1.94
CA VAL A 291 -10.46 17.87 1.13
C VAL A 291 -11.70 17.89 0.27
N SER A 292 -12.43 18.99 0.29
CA SER A 292 -13.59 19.20 -0.58
C SER A 292 -13.11 19.43 -2.03
N THR A 293 -13.72 18.72 -2.97
CA THR A 293 -13.48 18.90 -4.41
C THR A 293 -14.13 20.14 -4.98
N ARG A 294 -15.07 20.74 -4.22
CA ARG A 294 -15.88 21.88 -4.63
C ARG A 294 -15.23 23.22 -4.22
N ASP A 295 -14.92 23.37 -2.93
CA ASP A 295 -14.45 24.63 -2.35
C ASP A 295 -13.06 24.55 -1.70
N ARG A 296 -12.42 23.36 -1.79
CA ARG A 296 -11.08 23.08 -1.23
C ARG A 296 -11.01 23.19 0.30
N SER A 297 -12.16 23.26 0.98
CA SER A 297 -12.20 23.21 2.45
C SER A 297 -11.61 21.90 2.97
N ARG A 298 -11.07 21.93 4.19
CA ARG A 298 -10.32 20.80 4.76
C ARG A 298 -10.89 20.36 6.09
N ARG A 299 -10.88 19.06 6.35
CA ARG A 299 -11.23 18.43 7.63
C ARG A 299 -10.13 17.47 8.03
N GLY A 300 -9.39 17.77 9.09
CA GLY A 300 -8.42 16.84 9.68
C GLY A 300 -9.14 15.63 10.27
N ILE A 301 -8.71 14.43 9.93
CA ILE A 301 -9.25 13.16 10.45
C ILE A 301 -8.30 12.56 11.46
N CYS A 302 -7.01 12.45 11.10
CA CYS A 302 -5.94 11.97 11.97
C CYS A 302 -4.73 12.90 11.87
N ASN A 303 -3.98 13.02 12.96
CA ASN A 303 -2.71 13.76 12.96
C ASN A 303 -1.57 12.95 12.34
N GLY A 304 -1.67 11.63 12.36
CA GLY A 304 -0.79 10.68 11.67
C GLY A 304 -1.43 10.02 10.45
N PRO A 305 -0.80 8.97 9.90
CA PRO A 305 -1.36 8.20 8.82
C PRO A 305 -2.54 7.35 9.31
N CYS A 306 -3.67 7.43 8.60
CA CYS A 306 -4.83 6.57 8.78
C CYS A 306 -5.30 6.09 7.41
N LEU A 307 -5.73 4.83 7.34
CA LEU A 307 -6.52 4.38 6.20
C LEU A 307 -7.98 4.76 6.42
N VAL A 308 -8.57 5.41 5.42
CA VAL A 308 -9.96 5.87 5.49
C VAL A 308 -10.75 5.29 4.33
N ARG A 309 -11.97 4.86 4.63
CA ARG A 309 -12.94 4.38 3.64
C ARG A 309 -14.33 4.89 3.99
N TRP A 310 -15.19 5.06 2.99
CA TRP A 310 -16.61 5.31 3.20
C TRP A 310 -17.43 4.04 3.04
N SER A 311 -18.57 3.96 3.72
CA SER A 311 -19.66 3.09 3.28
C SER A 311 -20.16 3.53 1.90
N SER A 312 -20.70 2.60 1.13
CA SER A 312 -21.22 2.90 -0.22
C SER A 312 -22.33 3.95 -0.24
N ASP A 313 -23.10 4.09 0.86
CA ASP A 313 -24.16 5.08 1.02
C ASP A 313 -23.66 6.42 1.63
N GLY A 314 -22.38 6.52 1.95
CA GLY A 314 -21.75 7.73 2.52
C GLY A 314 -22.11 8.04 3.97
N LYS A 315 -22.87 7.18 4.66
CA LYS A 315 -23.34 7.44 6.03
C LYS A 315 -22.29 7.14 7.10
N TYR A 316 -21.29 6.35 6.78
CA TYR A 316 -20.23 5.94 7.70
C TYR A 316 -18.85 6.17 7.11
N LEU A 317 -17.94 6.57 7.99
CA LEU A 317 -16.52 6.66 7.71
C LEU A 317 -15.80 5.60 8.54
N TYR A 318 -15.02 4.76 7.88
CA TYR A 318 -14.19 3.75 8.51
C TYR A 318 -12.76 4.25 8.57
N VAL A 319 -12.21 4.36 9.76
CA VAL A 319 -10.88 4.91 9.99
C VAL A 319 -10.02 3.88 10.73
N THR A 320 -8.96 3.43 10.07
CA THR A 320 -7.97 2.52 10.66
C THR A 320 -6.70 3.32 10.99
N PRO A 321 -6.45 3.65 12.26
CA PRO A 321 -5.27 4.40 12.67
C PRO A 321 -3.97 3.60 12.50
N GLY A 322 -2.86 4.31 12.33
CA GLY A 322 -1.51 3.73 12.38
C GLY A 322 -1.17 2.81 11.20
N THR A 323 -1.88 2.94 10.08
CA THR A 323 -1.45 2.29 8.84
C THR A 323 -0.30 3.07 8.24
N SER A 324 0.90 2.53 8.36
CA SER A 324 1.96 2.93 7.45
C SER A 324 1.62 2.46 6.02
N ILE A 325 2.28 3.05 5.04
CA ILE A 325 2.20 2.64 3.62
C ILE A 325 2.52 1.14 3.48
N ASP A 326 3.34 0.60 4.37
CA ASP A 326 3.54 -0.82 4.58
C ASP A 326 2.37 -1.37 5.40
N ARG A 327 1.49 -2.10 4.76
CA ARG A 327 0.29 -2.76 5.32
C ARG A 327 0.52 -3.61 6.58
N LEU A 328 1.75 -3.68 7.07
CA LEU A 328 2.21 -4.50 8.19
C LEU A 328 1.96 -3.89 9.57
N THR A 329 1.60 -2.61 9.68
CA THR A 329 1.47 -1.90 10.97
C THR A 329 0.11 -1.26 11.18
N SER A 330 -0.97 -1.96 10.82
CA SER A 330 -2.31 -1.50 11.23
C SER A 330 -2.47 -1.64 12.74
N SER A 331 -3.19 -0.72 13.36
CA SER A 331 -3.53 -0.79 14.79
C SER A 331 -4.35 -2.04 15.18
N GLY A 332 -4.71 -2.88 14.21
CA GLY A 332 -5.60 -4.02 14.40
C GLY A 332 -7.04 -3.61 14.74
N ARG A 333 -7.38 -2.32 14.62
CA ARG A 333 -8.73 -1.81 14.89
C ARG A 333 -9.16 -0.80 13.83
N THR A 334 -10.44 -0.75 13.54
CA THR A 334 -11.08 0.25 12.69
C THR A 334 -12.22 0.92 13.45
N LEU A 335 -12.22 2.25 13.46
CA LEU A 335 -13.26 3.08 14.03
C LEU A 335 -14.35 3.30 12.97
N VAL A 336 -15.61 3.14 13.36
CA VAL A 336 -16.77 3.40 12.49
C VAL A 336 -17.46 4.67 12.95
N ILE A 337 -17.30 5.75 12.19
CA ILE A 337 -17.82 7.06 12.52
C ILE A 337 -19.09 7.32 11.70
N ALA A 338 -20.21 7.52 12.36
CA ALA A 338 -21.45 7.92 11.70
C ALA A 338 -21.37 9.37 11.18
N LEU A 339 -21.85 9.58 9.96
CA LEU A 339 -21.88 10.88 9.28
C LEU A 339 -23.32 11.35 9.01
N PRO A 340 -24.13 11.64 10.03
CA PRO A 340 -25.57 11.95 9.85
C PRO A 340 -25.82 13.23 9.04
N ARG A 341 -24.83 14.12 8.94
CA ARG A 341 -24.87 15.35 8.15
C ARG A 341 -23.82 15.38 7.03
N GLY A 342 -23.39 14.17 6.59
CA GLY A 342 -22.29 14.03 5.65
C GLY A 342 -20.95 14.54 6.21
N MET A 343 -19.92 14.52 5.35
CA MET A 343 -18.56 14.94 5.74
C MET A 343 -18.46 16.44 6.07
N ALA A 344 -19.25 17.28 5.45
CA ALA A 344 -19.27 18.72 5.71
C ALA A 344 -19.65 19.05 7.16
N GLY A 345 -20.54 18.25 7.75
CA GLY A 345 -20.96 18.39 9.14
C GLY A 345 -20.18 17.55 10.15
N ALA A 346 -19.19 16.78 9.70
CA ALA A 346 -18.39 15.93 10.57
C ALA A 346 -17.49 16.77 11.49
N GLN A 347 -17.42 16.34 12.74
CA GLN A 347 -16.50 16.89 13.75
C GLN A 347 -15.61 15.74 14.23
N PHE A 348 -14.32 15.98 14.26
CA PHE A 348 -13.34 15.04 14.77
C PHE A 348 -12.58 15.64 15.95
N PRO A 349 -12.07 14.81 16.87
CA PRO A 349 -11.24 15.31 17.96
C PRO A 349 -10.07 16.15 17.46
N PRO A 350 -9.71 17.26 18.13
CA PRO A 350 -8.58 18.09 17.74
C PRO A 350 -7.25 17.32 17.70
N ALA A 351 -7.10 16.30 18.55
CA ALA A 351 -5.97 15.39 18.57
C ALA A 351 -5.96 14.38 17.40
N GLY A 352 -7.01 14.36 16.56
CA GLY A 352 -7.23 13.36 15.52
C GLY A 352 -7.74 12.04 16.09
N LEU A 353 -8.39 11.24 15.25
CA LEU A 353 -8.94 9.93 15.66
C LEU A 353 -7.87 8.91 16.03
N ASP A 354 -6.65 9.09 15.56
CA ASP A 354 -5.49 8.25 15.90
C ASP A 354 -4.98 8.46 17.33
N ASN A 355 -5.23 9.62 17.91
CA ASN A 355 -4.82 10.01 19.27
C ASN A 355 -6.01 10.31 20.19
N ALA A 356 -7.22 10.02 19.75
CA ALA A 356 -8.42 10.26 20.55
C ALA A 356 -8.45 9.38 21.79
N SER A 357 -8.86 9.94 22.90
CA SER A 357 -9.09 9.24 24.17
C SER A 357 -10.31 8.32 24.09
N ASP A 358 -10.42 7.36 25.02
CA ASP A 358 -11.60 6.48 25.11
C ASP A 358 -12.89 7.28 25.37
N GLU A 359 -12.80 8.43 26.07
CA GLU A 359 -13.93 9.33 26.30
C GLU A 359 -14.39 10.01 25.01
N GLU A 360 -13.46 10.49 24.18
CA GLU A 360 -13.76 11.09 22.87
C GLU A 360 -14.29 10.07 21.86
N LEU A 361 -13.97 8.79 22.05
CA LEU A 361 -14.49 7.66 21.27
C LEU A 361 -15.74 7.02 21.86
N ALA A 362 -16.31 7.59 22.94
CA ALA A 362 -17.51 7.05 23.57
C ALA A 362 -18.66 6.97 22.55
N GLY A 363 -19.24 5.78 22.38
CA GLY A 363 -20.30 5.52 21.40
C GLY A 363 -19.83 5.28 19.95
N VAL A 364 -18.53 5.35 19.68
CA VAL A 364 -17.96 4.95 18.38
C VAL A 364 -17.88 3.43 18.33
N GLN A 365 -18.43 2.84 17.27
CA GLN A 365 -18.28 1.39 17.04
C GLN A 365 -16.82 1.09 16.66
N VAL A 366 -16.22 0.09 17.32
CA VAL A 366 -14.86 -0.35 17.04
C VAL A 366 -14.91 -1.77 16.48
N ILE A 367 -14.41 -1.94 15.24
CA ILE A 367 -14.16 -3.22 14.63
C ILE A 367 -12.73 -3.64 14.98
N ARG A 368 -12.56 -4.86 15.54
CA ARG A 368 -11.24 -5.38 15.94
C ARG A 368 -10.45 -6.02 14.81
N HIS A 369 -10.56 -5.41 13.64
CA HIS A 369 -9.78 -5.73 12.45
C HIS A 369 -9.25 -4.43 11.84
N GLY A 370 -8.03 -4.49 11.33
CA GLY A 370 -7.47 -3.46 10.46
C GLY A 370 -7.74 -3.80 8.99
N LEU A 371 -7.48 -2.84 8.09
CA LEU A 371 -7.54 -3.06 6.64
C LEU A 371 -8.88 -3.65 6.15
N ILE A 372 -9.98 -3.13 6.65
CA ILE A 372 -11.30 -3.58 6.22
C ILE A 372 -11.75 -2.91 4.92
N SER A 373 -12.57 -3.63 4.15
CA SER A 373 -13.38 -3.09 3.07
C SER A 373 -14.84 -3.07 3.52
N PRO A 374 -15.45 -1.88 3.66
CA PRO A 374 -16.82 -1.75 4.08
C PRO A 374 -17.80 -2.44 3.11
N GLY A 375 -18.82 -3.07 3.66
CA GLY A 375 -19.99 -3.54 2.95
C GLY A 375 -21.16 -2.55 3.02
N PRO A 376 -22.40 -3.01 2.76
CA PRO A 376 -23.57 -2.16 2.72
C PRO A 376 -23.96 -1.53 4.06
N ASN A 377 -23.45 -2.07 5.17
CA ASN A 377 -23.67 -1.53 6.52
C ASN A 377 -22.50 -1.94 7.43
N PRO A 378 -22.38 -1.37 8.66
CA PRO A 378 -21.27 -1.65 9.58
C PRO A 378 -21.17 -3.10 10.11
N GLN A 379 -22.17 -3.92 9.92
CA GLN A 379 -22.16 -5.34 10.29
C GLN A 379 -21.70 -6.25 9.14
N ASN A 380 -21.48 -5.67 7.95
CA ASN A 380 -21.02 -6.40 6.77
C ASN A 380 -19.75 -5.77 6.25
N TYR A 381 -18.66 -6.50 6.30
CA TYR A 381 -17.37 -6.04 5.78
C TYR A 381 -16.47 -7.21 5.42
N VAL A 382 -15.48 -6.94 4.61
CA VAL A 382 -14.40 -7.87 4.30
C VAL A 382 -13.14 -7.40 5.02
N PHE A 383 -12.36 -8.32 5.53
CA PHE A 383 -11.06 -8.02 6.10
C PHE A 383 -10.00 -9.03 5.66
N GLU A 384 -8.79 -8.53 5.58
CA GLU A 384 -7.62 -9.34 5.27
C GLU A 384 -6.86 -9.64 6.56
N THR A 385 -6.48 -10.90 6.74
CA THR A 385 -5.50 -11.28 7.75
C THR A 385 -4.21 -11.67 7.04
N ALA A 386 -3.12 -11.05 7.41
CA ALA A 386 -1.80 -11.46 6.96
C ALA A 386 -1.05 -12.05 8.15
N ALA A 387 -0.70 -13.31 8.05
CA ALA A 387 0.14 -13.99 9.02
C ALA A 387 1.48 -14.34 8.36
N PHE A 388 2.57 -13.97 9.01
CA PHE A 388 3.87 -14.49 8.69
C PHE A 388 4.15 -15.67 9.64
N GLN A 389 4.09 -16.88 9.11
CA GLN A 389 4.46 -18.07 9.87
C GLN A 389 5.93 -18.34 9.63
N GLY A 390 6.77 -17.94 10.56
CA GLY A 390 8.21 -18.09 10.43
C GLY A 390 8.90 -18.36 11.75
N ASN A 391 10.10 -18.89 11.64
CA ASN A 391 11.02 -19.11 12.74
C ASN A 391 12.34 -18.40 12.48
N LEU A 392 13.12 -18.16 13.53
CA LEU A 392 14.48 -17.68 13.39
C LEU A 392 15.42 -18.82 13.01
N PHE A 393 16.21 -18.58 12.01
CA PHE A 393 17.19 -19.53 11.50
C PHE A 393 18.60 -18.94 11.54
N ARG A 394 19.54 -19.81 11.82
CA ARG A 394 20.97 -19.55 11.70
C ARG A 394 21.47 -20.13 10.38
N ILE A 395 21.95 -19.28 9.49
CA ILE A 395 22.49 -19.66 8.19
C ILE A 395 24.02 -19.61 8.30
N PRO A 396 24.74 -20.74 8.24
CA PRO A 396 26.20 -20.74 8.24
C PRO A 396 26.74 -20.10 6.96
N LEU A 397 27.84 -19.35 7.11
CA LEU A 397 28.58 -18.73 6.00
C LEU A 397 29.87 -19.52 5.80
N HIS A 398 30.09 -19.97 4.57
CA HIS A 398 31.27 -20.70 4.14
C HIS A 398 32.19 -19.83 3.29
#